data_44cdbe22cae8806f15e11d0e283faf56
#
_entry.id   44cdbe22cae8806f15e11d0e283faf56
#
_cell.length_a   1.000
_cell.length_b   1.000
_cell.length_c   1.000
_cell.angle_alpha   90.00
_cell.angle_beta   90.00
_cell.angle_gamma   90.00
#
_symmetry.space_group_name_H-M   'P 1'
#
loop_
_entity.id
_entity.type
_entity.pdbx_description
1 polymer ?
#
loop_
_entity_poly.entity_id
_entity_poly.type
_entity_poly.pdbx_seq_one_letter_code
_entity_poly.pdbx_strand_id
1 'polypeptide(L)'
;MTIFQNHMLFRFSAAVAIIAMTVNTAYANSSQAGIAPVAATTLKESILFAIDRDPSVSHQAAQLGIGQAQIDEARSGWMPQISLNGSTGHSQTTDSSGSLRNSAAWGLSLTQLIYDFGKTNNSISQSSAQRDSYRFQLMGTLSDVAEKTALSYVEVRRYTDLLQAARENVQALKNVAQLAKLRADAGVSSTSDELQTRTRIAGMQATVEQYTASLNSARARLAVLTGMQAEKYSPVPANLAVEQDSVNRIDYSLIPAVMAAQNMERSAQYGVETAKSQHWPTLSLKGGRTRYESDNRSYWDDQIQVNIDAPIYQGGAVSARVRQAEGARAMASSQVDQARFDVLQKASVAQADWTGARGRMEAGRQQLESALRARDVYKNEYTLSKRSINDLLSVEQDVWQATSAKIIAEYDGWSSAINYASAVDNLMPLIGIEKNAAAKLPDLS
;
A
#
# COMPACT_ATOMS: atom_id res chain seq x y z
N MET A 1 53.64 56.62 -34.32
CA MET A 1 54.80 55.69 -34.22
C MET A 1 54.81 55.18 -32.79
N THR A 2 54.61 53.81 -32.63
CA THR A 2 54.81 52.90 -31.49
C THR A 2 53.96 53.11 -30.27
N ILE A 3 52.85 52.37 -30.12
CA ILE A 3 52.66 51.01 -29.49
C ILE A 3 53.23 50.93 -28.07
N PHE A 4 52.36 50.91 -27.05
CA PHE A 4 52.55 49.97 -25.95
C PHE A 4 51.19 49.52 -25.40
N GLN A 5 50.87 48.28 -25.78
CA GLN A 5 49.85 47.44 -25.12
C GLN A 5 50.36 47.07 -23.74
N ASN A 6 49.54 47.21 -22.73
CA ASN A 6 49.74 46.48 -21.49
C ASN A 6 48.44 45.75 -21.12
N HIS A 7 48.45 44.48 -21.47
CA HIS A 7 47.53 43.47 -20.99
C HIS A 7 47.72 43.27 -19.47
N MET A 8 46.79 43.73 -18.66
CA MET A 8 46.73 43.35 -17.26
C MET A 8 45.69 42.23 -17.14
N LEU A 9 46.17 40.99 -17.29
CA LEU A 9 45.45 39.77 -17.00
C LEU A 9 45.22 39.69 -15.50
N PHE A 10 44.01 40.00 -15.04
CA PHE A 10 43.57 39.67 -13.72
C PHE A 10 43.35 38.14 -13.62
N ARG A 11 44.32 37.46 -12.98
CA ARG A 11 44.14 36.08 -12.55
C ARG A 11 43.22 36.09 -11.33
N PHE A 12 41.93 35.82 -11.54
CA PHE A 12 41.02 35.39 -10.50
C PHE A 12 41.34 33.95 -10.11
N SER A 13 42.14 33.73 -9.08
CA SER A 13 42.21 32.47 -8.36
C SER A 13 41.00 32.41 -7.43
N ALA A 14 39.85 32.02 -7.95
CA ALA A 14 38.71 31.61 -7.15
C ALA A 14 38.99 30.20 -6.64
N ALA A 15 39.52 30.13 -5.42
CA ALA A 15 39.48 28.88 -4.66
C ALA A 15 38.03 28.68 -4.21
N VAL A 16 37.20 28.15 -5.11
CA VAL A 16 35.91 27.58 -4.77
C VAL A 16 36.22 26.23 -4.13
N ALA A 17 36.23 26.18 -2.81
CA ALA A 17 36.21 24.90 -2.09
C ALA A 17 34.85 24.26 -2.38
N ILE A 18 34.77 23.45 -3.42
CA ILE A 18 33.69 22.53 -3.66
C ILE A 18 33.81 21.49 -2.56
N ILE A 19 33.00 21.64 -1.52
CA ILE A 19 32.67 20.54 -0.61
C ILE A 19 31.86 19.56 -1.46
N ALA A 20 32.57 18.65 -2.12
CA ALA A 20 31.97 17.46 -2.68
C ALA A 20 31.45 16.61 -1.53
N MET A 21 30.21 16.84 -1.10
CA MET A 21 29.46 15.82 -0.41
C MET A 21 29.37 14.63 -1.39
N THR A 22 30.22 13.66 -1.18
CA THR A 22 30.06 12.34 -1.77
C THR A 22 28.74 11.77 -1.23
N VAL A 23 27.67 12.03 -1.93
CA VAL A 23 26.46 11.24 -1.79
C VAL A 23 26.87 9.83 -2.22
N ASN A 24 27.13 9.00 -1.23
CA ASN A 24 27.24 7.56 -1.42
C ASN A 24 25.82 7.11 -1.86
N THR A 25 25.57 7.17 -3.16
CA THR A 25 24.46 6.44 -3.75
C THR A 25 24.85 4.98 -3.64
N ALA A 26 24.49 4.36 -2.54
CA ALA A 26 24.32 2.93 -2.47
C ALA A 26 23.22 2.63 -3.51
N TYR A 27 23.62 2.36 -4.74
CA TYR A 27 22.76 1.65 -5.67
C TYR A 27 22.45 0.32 -5.00
N ALA A 28 21.30 0.25 -4.33
CA ALA A 28 20.70 -1.01 -4.00
C ALA A 28 20.58 -1.73 -5.35
N ASN A 29 21.47 -2.70 -5.57
CA ASN A 29 21.31 -3.68 -6.61
C ASN A 29 19.94 -4.30 -6.34
N SER A 30 18.90 -3.83 -7.04
CA SER A 30 17.67 -4.58 -7.20
C SER A 30 18.08 -5.81 -8.03
N SER A 31 18.68 -6.79 -7.35
CA SER A 31 18.74 -8.13 -7.87
C SER A 31 17.29 -8.46 -8.22
N GLN A 32 16.98 -8.64 -9.48
CA GLN A 32 15.82 -9.37 -9.94
C GLN A 32 15.92 -10.74 -9.27
N ALA A 33 15.49 -10.83 -8.03
CA ALA A 33 15.42 -12.08 -7.31
C ALA A 33 14.40 -12.92 -8.06
N GLY A 34 14.89 -13.85 -8.86
CA GLY A 34 14.08 -14.83 -9.54
C GLY A 34 13.17 -15.52 -8.52
N ILE A 35 12.06 -16.07 -8.99
CA ILE A 35 11.14 -16.84 -8.14
C ILE A 35 11.93 -18.05 -7.60
N ALA A 36 12.11 -18.10 -6.27
CA ALA A 36 12.85 -19.17 -5.60
C ALA A 36 11.94 -20.39 -5.35
N PRO A 37 12.35 -21.61 -5.69
CA PRO A 37 11.61 -22.80 -5.34
C PRO A 37 11.74 -23.08 -3.83
N VAL A 38 10.60 -23.39 -3.17
CA VAL A 38 10.54 -23.73 -1.75
C VAL A 38 9.70 -25.01 -1.58
N ALA A 39 10.10 -25.92 -0.69
CA ALA A 39 9.41 -27.18 -0.50
C ALA A 39 7.99 -27.00 0.08
N ALA A 40 7.84 -26.13 1.05
CA ALA A 40 6.56 -25.82 1.66
C ALA A 40 6.54 -24.38 2.17
N THR A 41 5.35 -23.77 2.23
CA THR A 41 5.15 -22.42 2.80
C THR A 41 3.88 -22.37 3.63
N THR A 42 3.87 -21.44 4.58
CA THR A 42 2.72 -21.09 5.41
C THR A 42 2.12 -19.76 4.97
N LEU A 43 0.89 -19.48 5.38
CA LEU A 43 0.25 -18.18 5.14
C LEU A 43 1.10 -17.03 5.73
N LYS A 44 1.60 -17.20 6.96
CA LYS A 44 2.44 -16.20 7.64
C LYS A 44 3.72 -15.89 6.85
N GLU A 45 4.44 -16.92 6.45
CA GLU A 45 5.67 -16.76 5.65
C GLU A 45 5.39 -16.08 4.31
N SER A 46 4.33 -16.50 3.62
CA SER A 46 3.92 -15.89 2.34
C SER A 46 3.67 -14.39 2.47
N ILE A 47 3.00 -13.96 3.56
CA ILE A 47 2.73 -12.54 3.81
C ILE A 47 4.02 -11.78 4.14
N LEU A 48 4.90 -12.32 4.98
CA LEU A 48 6.17 -11.67 5.32
C LEU A 48 7.05 -11.46 4.08
N PHE A 49 7.15 -12.46 3.22
CA PHE A 49 7.90 -12.33 1.97
C PHE A 49 7.26 -11.34 0.99
N ALA A 50 5.93 -11.30 0.92
CA ALA A 50 5.23 -10.33 0.08
C ALA A 50 5.48 -8.90 0.56
N ILE A 51 5.41 -8.63 1.87
CA ILE A 51 5.67 -7.32 2.47
C ILE A 51 7.11 -6.85 2.17
N ASP A 52 8.11 -7.74 2.32
CA ASP A 52 9.53 -7.40 2.09
C ASP A 52 9.81 -7.06 0.62
N ARG A 53 8.99 -7.58 -0.31
CA ARG A 53 9.20 -7.43 -1.75
C ARG A 53 8.29 -6.39 -2.42
N ASP A 54 7.15 -6.07 -1.86
CA ASP A 54 6.15 -5.24 -2.54
C ASP A 54 6.64 -3.80 -2.73
N PRO A 55 6.68 -3.27 -3.98
CA PRO A 55 7.14 -1.93 -4.25
C PRO A 55 6.28 -0.83 -3.60
N SER A 56 5.00 -1.11 -3.30
CA SER A 56 4.12 -0.14 -2.65
C SER A 56 4.55 0.15 -1.21
N VAL A 57 5.09 -0.84 -0.51
CA VAL A 57 5.66 -0.69 0.83
C VAL A 57 6.89 0.22 0.77
N SER A 58 7.82 -0.04 -0.16
CA SER A 58 9.01 0.80 -0.34
C SER A 58 8.66 2.23 -0.74
N HIS A 59 7.65 2.40 -1.61
CA HIS A 59 7.15 3.71 -1.99
C HIS A 59 6.62 4.48 -0.77
N GLN A 60 5.81 3.83 0.07
CA GLN A 60 5.22 4.48 1.24
C GLN A 60 6.25 4.75 2.34
N ALA A 61 7.27 3.88 2.49
CA ALA A 61 8.41 4.15 3.37
C ALA A 61 9.22 5.37 2.90
N ALA A 62 9.42 5.52 1.59
CA ALA A 62 10.06 6.72 1.03
C ALA A 62 9.22 7.98 1.27
N GLN A 63 7.89 7.92 1.17
CA GLN A 63 7.01 9.04 1.52
C GLN A 63 7.12 9.44 2.98
N LEU A 64 7.25 8.47 3.90
CA LEU A 64 7.50 8.75 5.31
C LEU A 64 8.83 9.50 5.50
N GLY A 65 9.89 9.11 4.78
CA GLY A 65 11.16 9.82 4.75
C GLY A 65 11.04 11.26 4.23
N ILE A 66 10.23 11.48 3.18
CA ILE A 66 9.91 12.84 2.68
C ILE A 66 9.20 13.64 3.77
N GLY A 67 8.23 13.05 4.48
CA GLY A 67 7.54 13.71 5.58
C GLY A 67 8.49 14.14 6.71
N GLN A 68 9.49 13.33 7.04
CA GLN A 68 10.52 13.71 8.01
C GLN A 68 11.37 14.88 7.52
N ALA A 69 11.81 14.86 6.26
CA ALA A 69 12.55 15.96 5.66
C ALA A 69 11.74 17.28 5.62
N GLN A 70 10.43 17.21 5.42
CA GLN A 70 9.54 18.36 5.48
C GLN A 70 9.47 18.98 6.90
N ILE A 71 9.56 18.16 7.95
CA ILE A 71 9.67 18.67 9.33
C ILE A 71 10.99 19.41 9.52
N ASP A 72 12.09 18.85 9.03
CA ASP A 72 13.42 19.47 9.15
C ASP A 72 13.48 20.77 8.33
N GLU A 73 12.86 20.79 7.15
CA GLU A 73 12.68 22.01 6.35
C GLU A 73 11.88 23.07 7.13
N ALA A 74 10.73 22.70 7.71
CA ALA A 74 9.95 23.64 8.53
C ALA A 74 10.72 24.16 9.75
N ARG A 75 11.51 23.30 10.41
CA ARG A 75 12.38 23.67 11.53
C ARG A 75 13.50 24.63 11.11
N SER A 76 13.97 24.53 9.87
CA SER A 76 15.02 25.41 9.37
C SER A 76 14.62 26.90 9.39
N GLY A 77 13.31 27.19 9.44
CA GLY A 77 12.81 28.55 9.63
C GLY A 77 13.27 29.20 10.95
N TRP A 78 13.58 28.42 11.98
CA TRP A 78 14.17 28.87 13.24
C TRP A 78 15.69 28.98 13.21
N MET A 79 16.35 28.44 12.19
CA MET A 79 17.81 28.42 12.10
C MET A 79 18.33 29.69 11.40
N PRO A 80 19.57 30.13 11.71
CA PRO A 80 20.21 31.24 11.00
C PRO A 80 20.35 30.90 9.51
N GLN A 81 19.93 31.83 8.67
CA GLN A 81 20.09 31.70 7.22
C GLN A 81 21.23 32.59 6.75
N ILE A 82 22.24 32.00 6.13
CA ILE A 82 23.39 32.69 5.59
C ILE A 82 23.31 32.67 4.06
N SER A 83 23.42 33.85 3.43
CA SER A 83 23.44 33.97 1.99
C SER A 83 24.58 34.81 1.51
N LEU A 84 25.17 34.43 0.38
CA LEU A 84 26.12 35.26 -0.39
C LEU A 84 25.35 35.96 -1.51
N ASN A 85 25.39 37.27 -1.49
CA ASN A 85 24.74 38.09 -2.52
C ASN A 85 25.80 38.84 -3.33
N GLY A 86 25.62 38.90 -4.62
CA GLY A 86 26.50 39.62 -5.51
C GLY A 86 25.71 40.32 -6.62
N SER A 87 26.02 41.54 -6.87
CA SER A 87 25.46 42.31 -7.98
C SER A 87 26.54 43.13 -8.70
N THR A 88 26.43 43.25 -10.00
CA THR A 88 27.29 44.12 -10.79
C THR A 88 26.43 44.77 -11.86
N GLY A 89 26.71 46.04 -12.17
CA GLY A 89 25.90 46.77 -13.14
C GLY A 89 26.39 48.20 -13.32
N HIS A 90 25.68 48.92 -14.16
CA HIS A 90 25.88 50.32 -14.39
C HIS A 90 24.71 51.07 -13.75
N SER A 91 25.01 52.04 -12.90
CA SER A 91 24.00 52.88 -12.29
C SER A 91 24.28 54.36 -12.60
N GLN A 92 23.22 55.10 -12.88
CA GLN A 92 23.27 56.56 -13.05
C GLN A 92 22.44 57.17 -11.93
N THR A 93 23.06 57.97 -11.08
CA THR A 93 22.37 58.79 -10.07
C THR A 93 22.08 60.18 -10.62
N THR A 94 20.88 60.68 -10.37
CA THR A 94 20.39 61.98 -10.91
C THR A 94 21.24 63.17 -10.45
N ASP A 95 21.95 63.02 -9.32
CA ASP A 95 22.81 64.10 -8.75
C ASP A 95 24.23 64.15 -9.29
N SER A 96 24.63 63.23 -10.14
CA SER A 96 25.93 63.20 -10.76
C SER A 96 25.79 63.52 -12.26
N SER A 97 26.51 64.46 -12.76
CA SER A 97 26.57 64.92 -14.13
C SER A 97 26.69 63.81 -15.21
N GLY A 98 25.65 63.05 -15.38
CA GLY A 98 25.34 62.20 -16.55
C GLY A 98 26.23 61.06 -16.91
N SER A 99 27.20 60.59 -16.07
CA SER A 99 28.04 59.47 -16.40
C SER A 99 27.51 58.17 -15.75
N LEU A 100 27.30 57.13 -16.56
CA LEU A 100 27.10 55.74 -16.07
C LEU A 100 28.36 55.29 -15.31
N ARG A 101 28.18 54.87 -14.06
CA ARG A 101 29.28 54.34 -13.25
C ARG A 101 29.14 52.85 -13.10
N ASN A 102 30.23 52.14 -13.26
CA ASN A 102 30.32 50.74 -12.91
C ASN A 102 30.18 50.58 -11.38
N SER A 103 29.31 49.71 -10.95
CA SER A 103 29.16 49.35 -9.55
C SER A 103 29.11 47.84 -9.39
N ALA A 104 29.85 47.34 -8.43
CA ALA A 104 29.76 45.97 -8.00
C ALA A 104 29.58 45.92 -6.48
N ALA A 105 28.75 45.05 -6.03
CA ALA A 105 28.57 44.78 -4.61
C ALA A 105 28.52 43.27 -4.38
N TRP A 106 29.24 42.81 -3.38
CA TRP A 106 29.15 41.42 -2.94
C TRP A 106 29.32 41.35 -1.44
N GLY A 107 28.60 40.41 -0.80
CA GLY A 107 28.63 40.32 0.65
C GLY A 107 27.90 39.11 1.18
N LEU A 108 28.16 38.85 2.45
CA LEU A 108 27.47 37.85 3.24
C LEU A 108 26.36 38.52 4.03
N SER A 109 25.19 37.94 4.03
CA SER A 109 24.08 38.31 4.89
C SER A 109 23.63 37.12 5.75
N LEU A 110 23.33 37.41 7.01
CA LEU A 110 22.74 36.50 7.99
C LEU A 110 21.34 37.03 8.31
N THR A 111 20.36 36.12 8.28
CA THR A 111 19.01 36.42 8.76
C THR A 111 18.62 35.38 9.78
N GLN A 112 18.21 35.83 10.98
CA GLN A 112 17.73 34.98 12.06
C GLN A 112 16.33 35.40 12.47
N LEU A 113 15.38 34.46 12.38
CA LEU A 113 14.04 34.67 12.91
C LEU A 113 14.10 34.78 14.44
N ILE A 114 13.48 35.80 15.00
CA ILE A 114 13.35 36.02 16.46
C ILE A 114 11.95 35.59 16.91
N TYR A 115 10.91 36.07 16.20
CA TYR A 115 9.54 35.79 16.56
C TYR A 115 8.58 36.02 15.38
N ASP A 116 7.60 35.14 15.19
CA ASP A 116 6.67 35.20 14.05
C ASP A 116 5.21 34.86 14.41
N PHE A 117 4.86 35.01 15.67
CA PHE A 117 3.51 34.74 16.20
C PHE A 117 2.98 33.33 15.87
N GLY A 118 3.90 32.37 15.88
CA GLY A 118 3.56 30.96 15.73
C GLY A 118 3.51 30.45 14.29
N LYS A 119 3.83 31.27 13.28
CA LYS A 119 3.85 30.85 11.87
C LYS A 119 4.76 29.64 11.64
N THR A 120 6.01 29.71 12.09
CA THR A 120 6.98 28.62 11.97
C THR A 120 6.59 27.42 12.84
N ASN A 121 6.14 27.62 14.08
CA ASN A 121 5.71 26.54 14.96
C ASN A 121 4.50 25.78 14.39
N ASN A 122 3.50 26.48 13.88
CA ASN A 122 2.35 25.87 13.25
C ASN A 122 2.74 25.11 11.97
N SER A 123 3.70 25.64 11.18
CA SER A 123 4.25 24.96 10.02
C SER A 123 4.96 23.64 10.40
N ILE A 124 5.75 23.64 11.50
CA ILE A 124 6.39 22.42 12.04
C ILE A 124 5.32 21.42 12.48
N SER A 125 4.28 21.87 13.20
CA SER A 125 3.19 21.02 13.66
C SER A 125 2.37 20.46 12.49
N GLN A 126 2.16 21.26 11.45
CA GLN A 126 1.51 20.85 10.20
C GLN A 126 2.30 19.72 9.52
N SER A 127 3.60 19.90 9.32
CA SER A 127 4.48 18.89 8.71
C SER A 127 4.57 17.62 9.58
N SER A 128 4.59 17.78 10.93
CA SER A 128 4.58 16.65 11.84
C SER A 128 3.30 15.81 11.72
N ALA A 129 2.14 16.45 11.71
CA ALA A 129 0.88 15.76 11.51
C ALA A 129 0.80 15.10 10.11
N GLN A 130 1.37 15.72 9.11
CA GLN A 130 1.46 15.14 7.77
C GLN A 130 2.36 13.89 7.73
N ARG A 131 3.55 13.93 8.38
CA ARG A 131 4.43 12.78 8.53
C ARG A 131 3.70 11.63 9.25
N ASP A 132 2.92 11.94 10.30
CA ASP A 132 2.14 10.93 11.03
C ASP A 132 1.06 10.32 10.13
N SER A 133 0.42 11.10 9.27
CA SER A 133 -0.49 10.57 8.23
C SER A 133 0.23 9.57 7.33
N TYR A 134 1.42 9.89 6.82
CA TYR A 134 2.22 8.97 6.00
C TYR A 134 2.62 7.69 6.73
N ARG A 135 2.90 7.77 8.04
CA ARG A 135 3.16 6.59 8.86
C ARG A 135 1.96 5.65 8.90
N PHE A 136 0.75 6.19 9.10
CA PHE A 136 -0.45 5.36 9.10
C PHE A 136 -0.83 4.85 7.70
N GLN A 137 -0.54 5.61 6.64
CA GLN A 137 -0.68 5.12 5.26
C GLN A 137 0.26 3.93 4.99
N LEU A 138 1.49 3.96 5.48
CA LEU A 138 2.40 2.82 5.41
C LEU A 138 1.81 1.60 6.13
N MET A 139 1.27 1.78 7.34
CA MET A 139 0.61 0.68 8.08
C MET A 139 -0.60 0.12 7.32
N GLY A 140 -1.38 0.97 6.66
CA GLY A 140 -2.47 0.56 5.78
C GLY A 140 -1.98 -0.26 4.59
N THR A 141 -0.92 0.22 3.93
CA THR A 141 -0.31 -0.50 2.80
C THR A 141 0.18 -1.91 3.19
N LEU A 142 0.76 -2.05 4.40
CA LEU A 142 1.14 -3.37 4.91
C LEU A 142 -0.08 -4.30 5.05
N SER A 143 -1.20 -3.77 5.55
CA SER A 143 -2.45 -4.53 5.68
C SER A 143 -3.04 -4.90 4.33
N ASP A 144 -3.00 -4.00 3.34
CA ASP A 144 -3.48 -4.27 1.97
C ASP A 144 -2.63 -5.35 1.28
N VAL A 145 -1.31 -5.32 1.44
CA VAL A 145 -0.40 -6.35 0.90
C VAL A 145 -0.66 -7.70 1.59
N ALA A 146 -0.87 -7.69 2.91
CA ALA A 146 -1.20 -8.89 3.66
C ALA A 146 -2.54 -9.50 3.21
N GLU A 147 -3.59 -8.67 3.04
CA GLU A 147 -4.90 -9.08 2.53
C GLU A 147 -4.78 -9.72 1.13
N LYS A 148 -4.17 -9.02 0.19
CA LYS A 148 -3.99 -9.47 -1.19
C LYS A 148 -3.22 -10.80 -1.26
N THR A 149 -2.19 -10.94 -0.43
CA THR A 149 -1.40 -12.17 -0.36
C THR A 149 -2.19 -13.31 0.28
N ALA A 150 -2.93 -13.03 1.35
CA ALA A 150 -3.77 -14.02 2.03
C ALA A 150 -4.89 -14.55 1.11
N LEU A 151 -5.56 -13.66 0.37
CA LEU A 151 -6.59 -14.07 -0.61
C LEU A 151 -5.98 -14.91 -1.73
N SER A 152 -4.80 -14.54 -2.24
CA SER A 152 -4.11 -15.33 -3.26
C SER A 152 -3.67 -16.71 -2.72
N TYR A 153 -3.27 -16.79 -1.46
CA TYR A 153 -2.95 -18.05 -0.78
C TYR A 153 -4.18 -18.96 -0.65
N VAL A 154 -5.30 -18.40 -0.21
CA VAL A 154 -6.59 -19.10 -0.10
C VAL A 154 -7.04 -19.63 -1.47
N GLU A 155 -6.83 -18.86 -2.53
CA GLU A 155 -7.15 -19.28 -3.90
C GLU A 155 -6.32 -20.50 -4.35
N VAL A 156 -5.01 -20.52 -4.04
CA VAL A 156 -4.16 -21.69 -4.31
C VAL A 156 -4.66 -22.93 -3.55
N ARG A 157 -5.03 -22.79 -2.30
CA ARG A 157 -5.59 -23.89 -1.50
C ARG A 157 -6.93 -24.38 -2.06
N ARG A 158 -7.82 -23.44 -2.42
CA ARG A 158 -9.11 -23.74 -3.03
C ARG A 158 -8.96 -24.64 -4.26
N TYR A 159 -8.11 -24.22 -5.21
CA TYR A 159 -7.92 -25.01 -6.44
C TYR A 159 -7.14 -26.32 -6.18
N THR A 160 -6.31 -26.39 -5.17
CA THR A 160 -5.66 -27.63 -4.77
C THR A 160 -6.70 -28.67 -4.32
N ASP A 161 -7.63 -28.28 -3.45
CA ASP A 161 -8.65 -29.19 -2.91
C ASP A 161 -9.72 -29.53 -3.94
N LEU A 162 -10.12 -28.56 -4.80
CA LEU A 162 -11.03 -28.82 -5.93
C LEU A 162 -10.41 -29.78 -6.95
N LEU A 163 -9.12 -29.64 -7.26
CA LEU A 163 -8.41 -30.54 -8.18
C LEU A 163 -8.32 -31.94 -7.61
N GLN A 164 -8.04 -32.06 -6.32
CA GLN A 164 -8.03 -33.35 -5.64
C GLN A 164 -9.41 -34.04 -5.69
N ALA A 165 -10.46 -33.30 -5.32
CA ALA A 165 -11.84 -33.82 -5.38
C ALA A 165 -12.25 -34.23 -6.81
N ALA A 166 -11.85 -33.46 -7.83
CA ALA A 166 -12.11 -33.80 -9.23
C ALA A 166 -11.41 -35.09 -9.65
N ARG A 167 -10.16 -35.29 -9.23
CA ARG A 167 -9.39 -36.54 -9.49
C ARG A 167 -10.03 -37.73 -8.80
N GLU A 168 -10.49 -37.56 -7.56
CA GLU A 168 -11.22 -38.60 -6.80
C GLU A 168 -12.53 -38.99 -7.51
N ASN A 169 -13.27 -37.98 -8.04
CA ASN A 169 -14.47 -38.27 -8.81
C ASN A 169 -14.19 -39.00 -10.15
N VAL A 170 -13.10 -38.63 -10.86
CA VAL A 170 -12.65 -39.40 -12.04
C VAL A 170 -12.38 -40.84 -11.69
N GLN A 171 -11.76 -41.10 -10.52
CA GLN A 171 -11.51 -42.46 -10.08
C GLN A 171 -12.82 -43.20 -9.73
N ALA A 172 -13.78 -42.54 -9.08
CA ALA A 172 -15.11 -43.14 -8.81
C ALA A 172 -15.82 -43.49 -10.11
N LEU A 173 -15.83 -42.62 -11.11
CA LEU A 173 -16.40 -42.92 -12.42
C LEU A 173 -15.69 -44.03 -13.16
N LYS A 174 -14.37 -44.20 -13.03
CA LYS A 174 -13.62 -45.33 -13.59
C LYS A 174 -14.06 -46.65 -12.94
N ASN A 175 -14.33 -46.67 -11.62
CA ASN A 175 -14.83 -47.85 -10.93
C ASN A 175 -16.25 -48.20 -11.42
N VAL A 176 -17.09 -47.17 -11.68
CA VAL A 176 -18.43 -47.38 -12.31
C VAL A 176 -18.29 -47.98 -13.70
N ALA A 177 -17.36 -47.46 -14.53
CA ALA A 177 -17.08 -47.94 -15.86
C ALA A 177 -16.63 -49.42 -15.87
N GLN A 178 -15.78 -49.80 -14.93
CA GLN A 178 -15.32 -51.18 -14.79
C GLN A 178 -16.48 -52.09 -14.42
N LEU A 179 -17.37 -51.67 -13.51
CA LEU A 179 -18.57 -52.43 -13.16
C LEU A 179 -19.54 -52.57 -14.36
N ALA A 180 -19.75 -51.47 -15.11
CA ALA A 180 -20.59 -51.48 -16.34
C ALA A 180 -20.04 -52.46 -17.38
N LYS A 181 -18.71 -52.46 -17.58
CA LYS A 181 -18.04 -53.38 -18.50
C LYS A 181 -18.20 -54.84 -18.08
N LEU A 182 -17.96 -55.17 -16.84
CA LEU A 182 -18.13 -56.55 -16.31
C LEU A 182 -19.57 -57.07 -16.55
N ARG A 183 -20.56 -56.21 -16.38
CA ARG A 183 -21.98 -56.54 -16.64
C ARG A 183 -22.29 -56.68 -18.12
N ALA A 184 -21.70 -55.88 -18.96
CA ALA A 184 -21.83 -55.99 -20.42
C ALA A 184 -21.20 -57.30 -20.95
N ASP A 185 -19.98 -57.62 -20.46
CA ASP A 185 -19.25 -58.85 -20.79
C ASP A 185 -20.04 -60.12 -20.34
N ALA A 186 -20.76 -60.00 -19.22
CA ALA A 186 -21.66 -61.06 -18.71
C ALA A 186 -23.05 -61.10 -19.44
N GLY A 187 -23.29 -60.22 -20.43
CA GLY A 187 -24.56 -60.17 -21.16
C GLY A 187 -25.75 -59.60 -20.35
N VAL A 188 -25.49 -58.98 -19.18
CA VAL A 188 -26.52 -58.45 -18.25
C VAL A 188 -26.88 -57.00 -18.57
N SER A 189 -25.99 -56.25 -19.24
CA SER A 189 -26.22 -54.87 -19.63
C SER A 189 -25.75 -54.60 -21.06
N SER A 190 -26.11 -53.40 -21.61
CA SER A 190 -25.75 -52.99 -22.96
C SER A 190 -24.34 -52.33 -22.99
N THR A 191 -23.65 -52.46 -24.12
CA THR A 191 -22.43 -51.71 -24.42
C THR A 191 -22.61 -50.20 -24.36
N SER A 192 -23.86 -49.69 -24.49
CA SER A 192 -24.20 -48.28 -24.33
C SER A 192 -23.87 -47.75 -22.94
N ASP A 193 -23.97 -48.58 -21.90
CA ASP A 193 -23.67 -48.22 -20.52
C ASP A 193 -22.18 -47.88 -20.34
N GLU A 194 -21.30 -48.64 -21.02
CA GLU A 194 -19.86 -48.34 -21.04
C GLU A 194 -19.56 -47.02 -21.75
N LEU A 195 -20.19 -46.77 -22.93
CA LEU A 195 -20.00 -45.56 -23.70
C LEU A 195 -20.46 -44.30 -22.92
N GLN A 196 -21.60 -44.36 -22.24
CA GLN A 196 -22.12 -43.28 -21.41
C GLN A 196 -21.15 -42.97 -20.25
N THR A 197 -20.64 -44.01 -19.58
CA THR A 197 -19.68 -43.81 -18.50
C THR A 197 -18.35 -43.21 -18.98
N ARG A 198 -17.86 -43.66 -20.15
CA ARG A 198 -16.68 -43.07 -20.79
C ARG A 198 -16.89 -41.57 -21.15
N THR A 199 -18.08 -41.19 -21.60
CA THR A 199 -18.40 -39.79 -21.86
C THR A 199 -18.37 -38.95 -20.59
N ARG A 200 -18.93 -39.50 -19.46
CA ARG A 200 -18.83 -38.81 -18.15
C ARG A 200 -17.40 -38.67 -17.64
N ILE A 201 -16.56 -39.71 -17.80
CA ILE A 201 -15.13 -39.65 -17.45
C ILE A 201 -14.42 -38.57 -18.27
N ALA A 202 -14.66 -38.49 -19.60
CA ALA A 202 -14.04 -37.49 -20.44
C ALA A 202 -14.45 -36.07 -20.03
N GLY A 203 -15.73 -35.84 -19.70
CA GLY A 203 -16.19 -34.56 -19.17
C GLY A 203 -15.55 -34.19 -17.85
N MET A 204 -15.40 -35.16 -16.94
CA MET A 204 -14.72 -34.90 -15.65
C MET A 204 -13.19 -34.70 -15.81
N GLN A 205 -12.55 -35.36 -16.78
CA GLN A 205 -11.16 -35.10 -17.13
C GLN A 205 -10.96 -33.67 -17.62
N ALA A 206 -11.87 -33.12 -18.43
CA ALA A 206 -11.84 -31.72 -18.83
C ALA A 206 -11.91 -30.77 -17.62
N THR A 207 -12.72 -31.11 -16.61
CA THR A 207 -12.77 -30.36 -15.33
C THR A 207 -11.44 -30.43 -14.57
N VAL A 208 -10.78 -31.60 -14.55
CA VAL A 208 -9.43 -31.76 -13.94
C VAL A 208 -8.41 -30.83 -14.63
N GLU A 209 -8.42 -30.78 -15.98
CA GLU A 209 -7.53 -29.89 -16.73
C GLU A 209 -7.84 -28.42 -16.44
N GLN A 210 -9.13 -28.05 -16.35
CA GLN A 210 -9.55 -26.69 -15.98
C GLN A 210 -9.00 -26.30 -14.59
N TYR A 211 -9.17 -27.16 -13.58
CA TYR A 211 -8.65 -26.85 -12.23
C TYR A 211 -7.12 -26.90 -12.15
N THR A 212 -6.48 -27.72 -12.97
CA THR A 212 -5.02 -27.70 -13.10
C THR A 212 -4.52 -26.36 -13.65
N ALA A 213 -5.15 -25.84 -14.69
CA ALA A 213 -4.83 -24.53 -15.25
C ALA A 213 -5.10 -23.40 -14.24
N SER A 214 -6.24 -23.46 -13.52
CA SER A 214 -6.59 -22.47 -12.48
C SER A 214 -5.59 -22.48 -11.31
N LEU A 215 -5.18 -23.67 -10.85
CA LEU A 215 -4.17 -23.84 -9.80
C LEU A 215 -2.82 -23.25 -10.24
N ASN A 216 -2.40 -23.53 -11.47
CA ASN A 216 -1.15 -22.98 -11.99
C ASN A 216 -1.20 -21.44 -12.08
N SER A 217 -2.32 -20.88 -12.51
CA SER A 217 -2.53 -19.43 -12.53
C SER A 217 -2.52 -18.81 -11.13
N ALA A 218 -3.17 -19.44 -10.14
CA ALA A 218 -3.18 -18.99 -8.75
C ALA A 218 -1.76 -19.06 -8.14
N ARG A 219 -1.03 -20.15 -8.39
CA ARG A 219 0.37 -20.29 -7.97
C ARG A 219 1.28 -19.22 -8.58
N ALA A 220 1.11 -18.94 -9.87
CA ALA A 220 1.88 -17.91 -10.54
C ALA A 220 1.62 -16.52 -9.93
N ARG A 221 0.34 -16.18 -9.65
CA ARG A 221 -0.01 -14.92 -8.97
C ARG A 221 0.64 -14.81 -7.59
N LEU A 222 0.52 -15.85 -6.78
CA LEU A 222 1.14 -15.87 -5.45
C LEU A 222 2.67 -15.81 -5.53
N ALA A 223 3.29 -16.51 -6.49
CA ALA A 223 4.72 -16.48 -6.70
C ALA A 223 5.24 -15.08 -7.10
N VAL A 224 4.49 -14.31 -7.89
CA VAL A 224 4.83 -12.92 -8.21
C VAL A 224 4.79 -12.04 -6.97
N LEU A 225 3.77 -12.20 -6.10
CA LEU A 225 3.63 -11.43 -4.87
C LEU A 225 4.75 -11.75 -3.87
N THR A 226 5.05 -13.04 -3.68
CA THR A 226 5.99 -13.50 -2.64
C THR A 226 7.44 -13.64 -3.11
N GLY A 227 7.66 -13.74 -4.43
CA GLY A 227 8.96 -14.11 -4.99
C GLY A 227 9.31 -15.58 -4.80
N MET A 228 8.38 -16.42 -4.35
CA MET A 228 8.59 -17.83 -4.08
C MET A 228 7.56 -18.70 -4.77
N GLN A 229 7.98 -19.88 -5.22
CA GLN A 229 7.09 -20.92 -5.72
C GLN A 229 7.21 -22.16 -4.83
N ALA A 230 6.17 -22.39 -4.02
CA ALA A 230 6.13 -23.56 -3.14
C ALA A 230 5.51 -24.76 -3.84
N GLU A 231 6.03 -25.95 -3.50
CA GLU A 231 5.43 -27.21 -3.94
C GLU A 231 4.17 -27.54 -3.11
N LYS A 232 4.23 -27.26 -1.80
CA LYS A 232 3.14 -27.51 -0.86
C LYS A 232 2.75 -26.22 -0.13
N TYR A 233 1.46 -26.08 0.12
CA TYR A 233 0.86 -24.96 0.87
C TYR A 233 0.16 -25.52 2.11
N SER A 234 0.52 -25.04 3.29
CA SER A 234 -0.11 -25.46 4.55
C SER A 234 -1.59 -25.11 4.58
N PRO A 235 -2.41 -25.79 5.38
CA PRO A 235 -3.81 -25.41 5.59
C PRO A 235 -3.92 -23.96 6.09
N VAL A 236 -5.07 -23.34 5.80
CA VAL A 236 -5.37 -21.99 6.32
C VAL A 236 -5.51 -22.10 7.84
N PRO A 237 -4.90 -21.19 8.61
CA PRO A 237 -4.96 -21.25 10.08
C PRO A 237 -6.41 -21.11 10.61
N ALA A 238 -6.82 -22.00 11.49
CA ALA A 238 -8.20 -22.03 11.99
C ALA A 238 -8.59 -20.78 12.81
N ASN A 239 -7.62 -20.08 13.38
CA ASN A 239 -7.84 -18.83 14.13
C ASN A 239 -8.35 -17.66 13.27
N LEU A 240 -8.28 -17.74 11.94
CA LEU A 240 -8.91 -16.78 11.04
C LEU A 240 -10.44 -16.93 10.97
N ALA A 241 -10.98 -18.09 11.36
CA ALA A 241 -12.42 -18.36 11.38
C ALA A 241 -13.10 -17.93 12.69
N VAL A 242 -12.48 -17.03 13.46
CA VAL A 242 -13.06 -16.50 14.70
C VAL A 242 -14.39 -15.83 14.43
N GLU A 243 -15.34 -16.00 15.35
CA GLU A 243 -16.64 -15.33 15.32
C GLU A 243 -16.44 -13.82 15.18
N GLN A 244 -16.95 -13.26 14.09
CA GLN A 244 -16.75 -11.86 13.77
C GLN A 244 -17.56 -11.02 14.75
N ASP A 245 -16.89 -10.11 15.43
CA ASP A 245 -17.55 -9.12 16.29
C ASP A 245 -18.59 -8.33 15.49
N SER A 246 -19.63 -7.88 16.20
CA SER A 246 -20.68 -7.14 15.53
C SER A 246 -20.10 -5.86 14.93
N VAL A 247 -20.45 -5.54 13.67
CA VAL A 247 -20.04 -4.34 12.93
C VAL A 247 -20.30 -3.04 13.73
N ASN A 248 -21.19 -3.09 14.71
CA ASN A 248 -21.52 -1.96 15.59
C ASN A 248 -20.43 -1.66 16.65
N ARG A 249 -19.38 -2.49 16.76
CA ARG A 249 -18.29 -2.34 17.75
C ARG A 249 -16.94 -2.07 17.13
N ILE A 250 -16.87 -1.57 15.89
CA ILE A 250 -15.61 -1.26 15.23
C ILE A 250 -14.92 -0.10 15.95
N ASP A 251 -13.72 -0.33 16.45
CA ASP A 251 -12.86 0.72 17.00
C ASP A 251 -12.07 1.41 15.90
N TYR A 252 -12.59 2.51 15.40
CA TYR A 252 -11.97 3.31 14.34
C TYR A 252 -10.63 3.92 14.75
N SER A 253 -10.32 4.01 16.06
CA SER A 253 -9.06 4.59 16.53
C SER A 253 -7.84 3.69 16.30
N LEU A 254 -8.05 2.43 15.97
CA LEU A 254 -7.00 1.46 15.68
C LEU A 254 -6.77 1.25 14.18
N ILE A 255 -7.65 1.80 13.33
CA ILE A 255 -7.63 1.55 11.89
C ILE A 255 -6.73 2.55 11.16
N PRO A 256 -5.65 2.10 10.49
CA PRO A 256 -4.65 2.98 9.87
C PRO A 256 -5.23 3.98 8.88
N ALA A 257 -6.19 3.58 8.05
CA ALA A 257 -6.83 4.46 7.08
C ALA A 257 -7.55 5.64 7.76
N VAL A 258 -8.26 5.39 8.87
CA VAL A 258 -8.94 6.44 9.64
C VAL A 258 -7.93 7.32 10.37
N MET A 259 -6.88 6.71 10.97
CA MET A 259 -5.81 7.46 11.64
C MET A 259 -5.02 8.35 10.67
N ALA A 260 -4.77 7.88 9.45
CA ALA A 260 -4.13 8.66 8.40
C ALA A 260 -4.97 9.89 8.04
N ALA A 261 -6.28 9.71 7.84
CA ALA A 261 -7.19 10.81 7.54
C ALA A 261 -7.31 11.81 8.71
N GLN A 262 -7.38 11.34 9.97
CA GLN A 262 -7.40 12.20 11.16
C GLN A 262 -6.13 13.04 11.30
N ASN A 263 -4.96 12.47 11.00
CA ASN A 263 -3.71 13.23 11.05
C ASN A 263 -3.62 14.23 9.89
N MET A 264 -4.23 13.92 8.72
CA MET A 264 -4.35 14.89 7.64
C MET A 264 -5.30 16.04 8.01
N GLU A 265 -6.42 15.78 8.70
CA GLU A 265 -7.30 16.81 9.25
C GLU A 265 -6.54 17.69 10.26
N ARG A 266 -5.75 17.08 11.17
CA ARG A 266 -4.92 17.82 12.11
C ARG A 266 -3.87 18.69 11.40
N SER A 267 -3.25 18.17 10.35
CA SER A 267 -2.34 18.95 9.49
C SER A 267 -3.05 20.16 8.87
N ALA A 268 -4.24 19.97 8.32
CA ALA A 268 -5.04 21.06 7.76
C ALA A 268 -5.47 22.08 8.84
N GLN A 269 -5.74 21.66 10.08
CA GLN A 269 -6.01 22.54 11.19
C GLN A 269 -4.81 23.45 11.52
N TYR A 270 -3.59 22.90 11.57
CA TYR A 270 -2.39 23.71 11.74
C TYR A 270 -2.15 24.63 10.53
N GLY A 271 -2.54 24.20 9.33
CA GLY A 271 -2.55 25.05 8.13
C GLY A 271 -3.44 26.29 8.27
N VAL A 272 -4.60 26.17 8.92
CA VAL A 272 -5.46 27.32 9.27
C VAL A 272 -4.74 28.28 10.22
N GLU A 273 -4.13 27.74 11.29
CA GLU A 273 -3.39 28.59 12.24
C GLU A 273 -2.16 29.27 11.61
N THR A 274 -1.47 28.57 10.72
CA THR A 274 -0.38 29.16 9.91
C THR A 274 -0.89 30.30 9.03
N ALA A 275 -2.05 30.13 8.38
CA ALA A 275 -2.66 31.19 7.57
C ALA A 275 -3.10 32.40 8.41
N LYS A 276 -3.67 32.18 9.58
CA LYS A 276 -4.03 33.25 10.54
C LYS A 276 -2.81 34.01 11.04
N SER A 277 -1.70 33.30 11.29
CA SER A 277 -0.44 33.91 11.74
C SER A 277 0.15 34.89 10.71
N GLN A 278 -0.25 34.83 9.44
CA GLN A 278 0.15 35.80 8.42
C GLN A 278 -0.42 37.22 8.62
N HIS A 279 -1.39 37.41 9.50
CA HIS A 279 -1.86 38.72 9.89
C HIS A 279 -0.90 39.44 10.86
N TRP A 280 0.00 38.72 11.51
CA TRP A 280 0.90 39.21 12.54
C TRP A 280 2.28 39.55 11.99
N PRO A 281 2.98 40.50 12.61
CA PRO A 281 4.33 40.87 12.18
C PRO A 281 5.33 39.73 12.37
N THR A 282 6.40 39.76 11.59
CA THR A 282 7.56 38.88 11.74
C THR A 282 8.76 39.71 12.21
N LEU A 283 9.38 39.29 13.30
CA LEU A 283 10.56 39.92 13.89
C LEU A 283 11.80 39.10 13.54
N SER A 284 12.77 39.72 12.87
CA SER A 284 14.03 39.07 12.49
C SER A 284 15.24 39.95 12.79
N LEU A 285 16.36 39.32 13.13
CA LEU A 285 17.67 39.94 13.19
C LEU A 285 18.35 39.77 11.84
N LYS A 286 18.82 40.84 11.26
CA LYS A 286 19.62 40.82 10.03
C LYS A 286 21.01 41.39 10.32
N GLY A 287 22.03 40.65 9.92
CA GLY A 287 23.42 41.09 9.95
C GLY A 287 24.04 40.86 8.59
N GLY A 288 25.00 41.72 8.22
CA GLY A 288 25.67 41.55 6.94
C GLY A 288 26.94 42.35 6.83
N ARG A 289 27.81 41.85 5.97
CA ARG A 289 29.02 42.58 5.56
C ARG A 289 29.09 42.55 4.05
N THR A 290 29.03 43.76 3.45
CA THR A 290 28.98 43.92 2.00
C THR A 290 30.15 44.78 1.52
N ARG A 291 30.86 44.30 0.51
CA ARG A 291 31.89 45.08 -0.20
C ARG A 291 31.22 45.81 -1.36
N TYR A 292 31.35 47.12 -1.37
CA TYR A 292 30.95 47.99 -2.48
C TYR A 292 32.18 48.39 -3.26
N GLU A 293 32.12 48.28 -4.57
CA GLU A 293 33.16 48.76 -5.51
C GLU A 293 32.50 49.60 -6.57
N SER A 294 33.03 50.81 -6.77
CA SER A 294 32.66 51.73 -7.82
C SER A 294 33.93 52.32 -8.41
N ASP A 295 33.86 52.93 -9.61
CA ASP A 295 35.02 53.45 -10.35
C ASP A 295 35.98 54.31 -9.51
N ASN A 296 35.51 54.96 -8.45
CA ASN A 296 36.31 55.85 -7.61
C ASN A 296 36.40 55.48 -6.14
N ARG A 297 35.66 54.46 -5.66
CA ARG A 297 35.61 54.09 -4.24
C ARG A 297 35.35 52.61 -4.03
N SER A 298 36.04 52.06 -3.03
CA SER A 298 35.71 50.76 -2.49
C SER A 298 35.68 50.83 -0.97
N TYR A 299 34.64 50.25 -0.36
CA TYR A 299 34.48 50.21 1.09
C TYR A 299 33.70 48.98 1.55
N TRP A 300 33.85 48.67 2.83
CA TRP A 300 33.04 47.66 3.50
C TRP A 300 31.92 48.34 4.26
N ASP A 301 30.74 47.73 4.21
CA ASP A 301 29.56 48.14 4.95
C ASP A 301 29.17 46.98 5.88
N ASP A 302 29.20 47.21 7.19
CA ASP A 302 28.84 46.26 8.22
C ASP A 302 27.52 46.71 8.84
N GLN A 303 26.50 45.84 8.78
CA GLN A 303 25.16 46.15 9.28
C GLN A 303 24.68 45.10 10.27
N ILE A 304 24.07 45.54 11.36
CA ILE A 304 23.26 44.71 12.28
C ILE A 304 21.97 45.48 12.55
N GLN A 305 20.84 44.88 12.23
CA GLN A 305 19.54 45.51 12.41
C GLN A 305 18.46 44.54 12.82
N VAL A 306 17.53 44.99 13.65
CA VAL A 306 16.28 44.27 13.92
C VAL A 306 15.27 44.74 12.86
N ASN A 307 14.69 43.75 12.16
CA ASN A 307 13.72 44.04 11.11
C ASN A 307 12.34 43.53 11.57
N ILE A 308 11.34 44.39 11.48
CA ILE A 308 9.93 44.08 11.72
C ILE A 308 9.20 44.18 10.40
N ASP A 309 8.62 43.06 9.95
CA ASP A 309 7.78 43.03 8.74
C ASP A 309 6.33 42.79 9.17
N ALA A 310 5.48 43.77 8.98
CA ALA A 310 4.08 43.77 9.37
C ALA A 310 3.18 44.08 8.18
N PRO A 311 2.46 43.09 7.62
CA PRO A 311 1.54 43.34 6.51
C PRO A 311 0.26 44.01 7.04
N ILE A 312 0.14 45.33 6.86
CA ILE A 312 -1.04 46.10 7.32
C ILE A 312 -2.24 45.85 6.39
N TYR A 313 -2.03 45.91 5.07
CA TYR A 313 -3.06 45.67 4.08
C TYR A 313 -2.48 45.07 2.80
N GLN A 314 -3.01 43.91 2.40
CA GLN A 314 -2.59 43.17 1.20
C GLN A 314 -3.78 42.88 0.27
N GLY A 315 -4.72 43.83 0.12
CA GLY A 315 -5.87 43.66 -0.78
C GLY A 315 -6.79 42.48 -0.43
N GLY A 316 -6.84 42.07 0.85
CA GLY A 316 -7.65 40.95 1.29
C GLY A 316 -7.01 39.55 1.10
N ALA A 317 -5.74 39.49 0.62
CA ALA A 317 -5.08 38.23 0.32
C ALA A 317 -4.96 37.30 1.53
N VAL A 318 -4.60 37.82 2.72
CA VAL A 318 -4.48 37.00 3.94
C VAL A 318 -5.81 36.39 4.34
N SER A 319 -6.89 37.20 4.36
CA SER A 319 -8.25 36.72 4.65
C SER A 319 -8.72 35.67 3.64
N ALA A 320 -8.34 35.79 2.37
CA ALA A 320 -8.65 34.78 1.36
C ALA A 320 -7.86 33.47 1.62
N ARG A 321 -6.60 33.54 2.03
CA ARG A 321 -5.79 32.36 2.42
C ARG A 321 -6.37 31.67 3.66
N VAL A 322 -6.85 32.41 4.63
CA VAL A 322 -7.54 31.82 5.82
C VAL A 322 -8.77 31.05 5.37
N ARG A 323 -9.66 31.65 4.55
CA ARG A 323 -10.86 30.95 4.03
C ARG A 323 -10.47 29.71 3.19
N GLN A 324 -9.42 29.78 2.42
CA GLN A 324 -8.89 28.62 1.65
C GLN A 324 -8.43 27.49 2.59
N ALA A 325 -7.71 27.82 3.67
CA ALA A 325 -7.26 26.86 4.67
C ALA A 325 -8.44 26.26 5.46
N GLU A 326 -9.46 27.06 5.80
CA GLU A 326 -10.70 26.58 6.43
C GLU A 326 -11.44 25.60 5.50
N GLY A 327 -11.53 25.91 4.21
CA GLY A 327 -12.07 24.98 3.21
C GLY A 327 -11.27 23.66 3.12
N ALA A 328 -9.93 23.74 3.15
CA ALA A 328 -9.07 22.57 3.16
C ALA A 328 -9.28 21.71 4.43
N ARG A 329 -9.46 22.34 5.60
CA ARG A 329 -9.81 21.64 6.85
C ARG A 329 -11.16 20.93 6.74
N ALA A 330 -12.19 21.60 6.23
CA ALA A 330 -13.53 21.01 6.04
C ALA A 330 -13.47 19.80 5.08
N MET A 331 -12.69 19.90 4.00
CA MET A 331 -12.43 18.78 3.09
C MET A 331 -11.74 17.61 3.79
N ALA A 332 -10.72 17.87 4.60
CA ALA A 332 -10.00 16.82 5.34
C ALA A 332 -10.91 16.15 6.40
N SER A 333 -11.78 16.91 7.07
CA SER A 333 -12.79 16.35 7.99
C SER A 333 -13.75 15.39 7.27
N SER A 334 -14.23 15.78 6.08
CA SER A 334 -15.09 14.90 5.26
C SER A 334 -14.34 13.63 4.81
N GLN A 335 -13.01 13.69 4.61
CA GLN A 335 -12.19 12.51 4.30
C GLN A 335 -12.12 11.54 5.48
N VAL A 336 -12.13 12.04 6.74
CA VAL A 336 -12.22 11.17 7.93
C VAL A 336 -13.54 10.41 7.94
N ASP A 337 -14.66 11.08 7.67
CA ASP A 337 -15.98 10.45 7.63
C ASP A 337 -16.07 9.45 6.47
N GLN A 338 -15.48 9.77 5.31
CA GLN A 338 -15.39 8.83 4.18
C GLN A 338 -14.59 7.59 4.55
N ALA A 339 -13.43 7.74 5.20
CA ALA A 339 -12.62 6.59 5.62
C ALA A 339 -13.38 5.67 6.61
N ARG A 340 -14.13 6.25 7.54
CA ARG A 340 -15.01 5.47 8.45
C ARG A 340 -16.11 4.74 7.69
N PHE A 341 -16.73 5.42 6.73
CA PHE A 341 -17.77 4.83 5.90
C PHE A 341 -17.23 3.65 5.08
N ASP A 342 -16.07 3.78 4.47
CA ASP A 342 -15.42 2.73 3.68
C ASP A 342 -15.11 1.49 4.53
N VAL A 343 -14.60 1.70 5.75
CA VAL A 343 -14.35 0.62 6.71
C VAL A 343 -15.65 -0.09 7.10
N LEU A 344 -16.69 0.67 7.44
CA LEU A 344 -17.99 0.12 7.80
C LEU A 344 -18.58 -0.69 6.63
N GLN A 345 -18.50 -0.17 5.43
CA GLN A 345 -18.99 -0.84 4.22
C GLN A 345 -18.24 -2.17 3.99
N LYS A 346 -16.90 -2.14 3.99
CA LYS A 346 -16.08 -3.35 3.80
C LYS A 346 -16.36 -4.40 4.88
N ALA A 347 -16.43 -4.00 6.15
CA ALA A 347 -16.71 -4.90 7.24
C ALA A 347 -18.13 -5.49 7.17
N SER A 348 -19.13 -4.67 6.82
CA SER A 348 -20.54 -5.11 6.71
C SER A 348 -20.71 -6.12 5.57
N VAL A 349 -20.11 -5.87 4.41
CA VAL A 349 -20.14 -6.79 3.27
C VAL A 349 -19.44 -8.11 3.63
N ALA A 350 -18.23 -8.03 4.20
CA ALA A 350 -17.49 -9.22 4.59
C ALA A 350 -18.21 -10.07 5.64
N GLN A 351 -18.90 -9.43 6.61
CA GLN A 351 -19.72 -10.14 7.59
C GLN A 351 -20.94 -10.82 6.95
N ALA A 352 -21.63 -10.16 6.02
CA ALA A 352 -22.76 -10.75 5.30
C ALA A 352 -22.31 -11.95 4.45
N ASP A 353 -21.17 -11.82 3.74
CA ASP A 353 -20.58 -12.88 2.93
C ASP A 353 -20.13 -14.05 3.79
N TRP A 354 -19.53 -13.81 4.97
CA TRP A 354 -19.20 -14.85 5.94
C TRP A 354 -20.43 -15.64 6.40
N THR A 355 -21.49 -14.92 6.77
CA THR A 355 -22.73 -15.56 7.21
C THR A 355 -23.35 -16.40 6.09
N GLY A 356 -23.36 -15.87 4.87
CA GLY A 356 -23.81 -16.60 3.70
C GLY A 356 -22.95 -17.82 3.36
N ALA A 357 -21.63 -17.71 3.44
CA ALA A 357 -20.70 -18.81 3.20
C ALA A 357 -20.88 -19.93 4.25
N ARG A 358 -21.04 -19.57 5.52
CA ARG A 358 -21.29 -20.52 6.62
C ARG A 358 -22.60 -21.29 6.39
N GLY A 359 -23.68 -20.61 5.98
CA GLY A 359 -24.94 -21.25 5.63
C GLY A 359 -24.81 -22.22 4.46
N ARG A 360 -24.11 -21.79 3.38
CA ARG A 360 -23.83 -22.67 2.23
C ARG A 360 -22.95 -23.86 2.57
N MET A 361 -21.96 -23.69 3.44
CA MET A 361 -21.08 -24.77 3.91
C MET A 361 -21.86 -25.83 4.67
N GLU A 362 -22.76 -25.42 5.58
CA GLU A 362 -23.61 -26.38 6.33
C GLU A 362 -24.61 -27.09 5.43
N ALA A 363 -25.28 -26.39 4.53
CA ALA A 363 -26.18 -27.00 3.53
C ALA A 363 -25.42 -27.96 2.61
N GLY A 364 -24.22 -27.57 2.15
CA GLY A 364 -23.36 -28.41 1.31
C GLY A 364 -22.88 -29.67 2.03
N ARG A 365 -22.59 -29.57 3.34
CA ARG A 365 -22.25 -30.73 4.17
C ARG A 365 -23.40 -31.72 4.23
N GLN A 366 -24.62 -31.29 4.50
CA GLN A 366 -25.81 -32.12 4.57
C GLN A 366 -26.16 -32.73 3.20
N GLN A 367 -26.03 -31.96 2.13
CA GLN A 367 -26.21 -32.44 0.76
C GLN A 367 -25.19 -33.53 0.42
N LEU A 368 -23.91 -33.32 0.73
CA LEU A 368 -22.86 -34.31 0.47
C LEU A 368 -23.12 -35.61 1.25
N GLU A 369 -23.47 -35.51 2.54
CA GLU A 369 -23.79 -36.69 3.34
C GLU A 369 -24.96 -37.50 2.72
N SER A 370 -26.01 -36.83 2.30
CA SER A 370 -27.17 -37.47 1.68
C SER A 370 -26.82 -38.09 0.30
N ALA A 371 -26.03 -37.37 -0.52
CA ALA A 371 -25.57 -37.87 -1.82
C ALA A 371 -24.66 -39.11 -1.70
N LEU A 372 -23.75 -39.12 -0.70
CA LEU A 372 -22.91 -40.31 -0.43
C LEU A 372 -23.73 -41.53 -0.01
N ARG A 373 -24.72 -41.35 0.85
CA ARG A 373 -25.63 -42.44 1.23
C ARG A 373 -26.45 -42.97 0.04
N ALA A 374 -26.99 -42.05 -0.79
CA ALA A 374 -27.71 -42.39 -2.00
C ALA A 374 -26.82 -43.17 -2.99
N ARG A 375 -25.58 -42.73 -3.18
CA ARG A 375 -24.60 -43.39 -4.03
C ARG A 375 -24.37 -44.84 -3.62
N ASP A 376 -24.18 -45.12 -2.34
CA ASP A 376 -23.93 -46.46 -1.86
C ASP A 376 -25.15 -47.38 -2.06
N VAL A 377 -26.35 -46.86 -1.86
CA VAL A 377 -27.59 -47.60 -2.14
C VAL A 377 -27.74 -47.88 -3.67
N TYR A 378 -27.57 -46.85 -4.52
CA TYR A 378 -27.70 -46.98 -5.97
C TYR A 378 -26.64 -47.92 -6.56
N LYS A 379 -25.43 -47.91 -6.05
CA LYS A 379 -24.38 -48.86 -6.43
C LYS A 379 -24.76 -50.30 -6.13
N ASN A 380 -25.32 -50.56 -4.97
CA ASN A 380 -25.81 -51.91 -4.62
C ASN A 380 -27.01 -52.33 -5.46
N GLU A 381 -27.98 -51.43 -5.67
CA GLU A 381 -29.16 -51.72 -6.52
C GLU A 381 -28.79 -51.94 -7.99
N TYR A 382 -27.78 -51.22 -8.51
CA TYR A 382 -27.23 -51.41 -9.84
C TYR A 382 -26.60 -52.79 -9.99
N THR A 383 -25.83 -53.26 -8.99
CA THR A 383 -25.26 -54.61 -9.03
C THR A 383 -26.33 -55.70 -9.02
N LEU A 384 -27.47 -55.47 -8.38
CA LEU A 384 -28.64 -56.35 -8.34
C LEU A 384 -29.58 -56.21 -9.54
N SER A 385 -29.21 -55.41 -10.57
CA SER A 385 -30.03 -55.12 -11.74
C SER A 385 -31.37 -54.42 -11.43
N LYS A 386 -31.50 -53.74 -10.28
CA LYS A 386 -32.68 -52.98 -9.86
C LYS A 386 -32.64 -51.53 -10.27
N ARG A 387 -31.51 -51.02 -10.74
CA ARG A 387 -31.28 -49.65 -11.17
C ARG A 387 -30.56 -49.60 -12.51
N SER A 388 -30.71 -48.49 -13.22
CA SER A 388 -30.00 -48.23 -14.46
C SER A 388 -28.63 -47.60 -14.22
N ILE A 389 -27.72 -47.65 -15.22
CA ILE A 389 -26.45 -46.95 -15.17
C ILE A 389 -26.64 -45.45 -15.07
N ASN A 390 -27.68 -44.88 -15.68
CA ASN A 390 -28.00 -43.48 -15.66
C ASN A 390 -28.30 -42.99 -14.24
N ASP A 391 -29.01 -43.78 -13.43
CA ASP A 391 -29.28 -43.44 -12.04
C ASP A 391 -27.99 -43.42 -11.23
N LEU A 392 -27.07 -44.37 -11.46
CA LEU A 392 -25.78 -44.40 -10.76
C LEU A 392 -24.88 -43.25 -11.18
N LEU A 393 -24.84 -42.89 -12.48
CA LEU A 393 -24.08 -41.75 -12.99
C LEU A 393 -24.64 -40.39 -12.50
N SER A 394 -25.97 -40.31 -12.35
CA SER A 394 -26.64 -39.12 -11.81
C SER A 394 -26.21 -38.88 -10.35
N VAL A 395 -26.26 -39.95 -9.51
CA VAL A 395 -25.87 -39.78 -8.09
C VAL A 395 -24.37 -39.53 -7.90
N GLU A 396 -23.50 -40.04 -8.79
CA GLU A 396 -22.07 -39.66 -8.79
C GLU A 396 -21.88 -38.19 -9.17
N GLN A 397 -22.72 -37.64 -10.05
CA GLN A 397 -22.74 -36.23 -10.37
C GLN A 397 -23.24 -35.41 -9.17
N ASP A 398 -24.25 -35.86 -8.43
CA ASP A 398 -24.76 -35.20 -7.22
C ASP A 398 -23.67 -35.13 -6.14
N VAL A 399 -22.91 -36.23 -5.94
CA VAL A 399 -21.77 -36.29 -5.01
C VAL A 399 -20.70 -35.28 -5.43
N TRP A 400 -20.38 -35.23 -6.72
CA TRP A 400 -19.42 -34.24 -7.23
C TRP A 400 -19.89 -32.80 -7.00
N GLN A 401 -21.15 -32.48 -7.35
CA GLN A 401 -21.71 -31.14 -7.14
C GLN A 401 -21.72 -30.74 -5.67
N ALA A 402 -22.14 -31.64 -4.76
CA ALA A 402 -22.14 -31.38 -3.34
C ALA A 402 -20.72 -31.19 -2.77
N THR A 403 -19.76 -32.02 -3.23
CA THR A 403 -18.35 -31.90 -2.81
C THR A 403 -17.74 -30.57 -3.25
N SER A 404 -17.90 -30.23 -4.52
CA SER A 404 -17.35 -28.98 -5.05
C SER A 404 -18.03 -27.75 -4.43
N ALA A 405 -19.36 -27.77 -4.24
CA ALA A 405 -20.09 -26.68 -3.59
C ALA A 405 -19.65 -26.49 -2.12
N LYS A 406 -19.44 -27.57 -1.38
CA LYS A 406 -18.92 -27.50 0.00
C LYS A 406 -17.52 -26.87 0.02
N ILE A 407 -16.59 -27.32 -0.83
CA ILE A 407 -15.23 -26.78 -0.91
C ILE A 407 -15.28 -25.28 -1.26
N ILE A 408 -16.07 -24.90 -2.27
CA ILE A 408 -16.23 -23.51 -2.68
C ILE A 408 -16.73 -22.67 -1.50
N ALA A 409 -17.79 -23.11 -0.82
CA ALA A 409 -18.36 -22.38 0.32
C ALA A 409 -17.37 -22.24 1.49
N GLU A 410 -16.55 -23.26 1.75
CA GLU A 410 -15.51 -23.21 2.77
C GLU A 410 -14.46 -22.13 2.46
N TYR A 411 -13.96 -22.10 1.21
CA TYR A 411 -12.96 -21.12 0.82
C TYR A 411 -13.55 -19.71 0.61
N ASP A 412 -14.83 -19.57 0.24
CA ASP A 412 -15.55 -18.30 0.31
C ASP A 412 -15.60 -17.78 1.75
N GLY A 413 -15.84 -18.66 2.72
CA GLY A 413 -15.79 -18.33 4.13
C GLY A 413 -14.40 -17.82 4.56
N TRP A 414 -13.31 -18.49 4.20
CA TRP A 414 -11.95 -18.02 4.48
C TRP A 414 -11.68 -16.66 3.87
N SER A 415 -12.10 -16.44 2.62
CA SER A 415 -11.93 -15.15 1.96
C SER A 415 -12.70 -14.04 2.67
N SER A 416 -13.94 -14.29 3.08
CA SER A 416 -14.76 -13.31 3.81
C SER A 416 -14.18 -13.01 5.20
N ALA A 417 -13.63 -14.03 5.89
CA ALA A 417 -12.96 -13.84 7.18
C ALA A 417 -11.69 -12.96 7.04
N ILE A 418 -10.91 -13.17 5.99
CA ILE A 418 -9.73 -12.34 5.68
C ILE A 418 -10.16 -10.90 5.38
N ASN A 419 -11.17 -10.70 4.54
CA ASN A 419 -11.68 -9.38 4.19
C ASN A 419 -12.20 -8.63 5.43
N TYR A 420 -12.91 -9.31 6.33
CA TYR A 420 -13.37 -8.71 7.59
C TYR A 420 -12.19 -8.34 8.49
N ALA A 421 -11.27 -9.28 8.71
CA ALA A 421 -10.10 -9.05 9.56
C ALA A 421 -9.21 -7.93 9.02
N SER A 422 -9.10 -7.80 7.69
CA SER A 422 -8.42 -6.69 7.05
C SER A 422 -9.16 -5.36 7.22
N ALA A 423 -10.49 -5.35 7.05
CA ALA A 423 -11.30 -4.14 7.21
C ALA A 423 -11.18 -3.52 8.59
N VAL A 424 -11.08 -4.36 9.64
CA VAL A 424 -10.90 -3.92 11.05
C VAL A 424 -9.42 -3.90 11.48
N ASP A 425 -8.50 -4.09 10.53
CA ASP A 425 -7.05 -4.07 10.72
C ASP A 425 -6.51 -5.14 11.70
N ASN A 426 -7.18 -6.26 11.82
CA ASN A 426 -6.83 -7.36 12.72
C ASN A 426 -6.20 -8.59 12.03
N LEU A 427 -6.02 -8.57 10.70
CA LEU A 427 -5.51 -9.72 9.94
C LEU A 427 -4.10 -10.13 10.39
N MET A 428 -3.16 -9.17 10.44
CA MET A 428 -1.77 -9.45 10.79
C MET A 428 -1.60 -9.94 12.24
N PRO A 429 -2.23 -9.32 13.26
CA PRO A 429 -2.24 -9.85 14.63
C PRO A 429 -2.79 -11.28 14.74
N LEU A 430 -3.89 -11.59 14.04
CA LEU A 430 -4.49 -12.94 14.04
C LEU A 430 -3.53 -14.03 13.56
N ILE A 431 -2.65 -13.72 12.61
CA ILE A 431 -1.64 -14.67 12.11
C ILE A 431 -0.29 -14.52 12.82
N GLY A 432 -0.22 -13.71 13.89
CA GLY A 432 0.96 -13.53 14.71
C GLY A 432 2.09 -12.73 14.01
N ILE A 433 1.72 -11.72 13.24
CA ILE A 433 2.66 -10.76 12.63
C ILE A 433 2.51 -9.40 13.32
N GLU A 434 3.59 -8.92 13.92
CA GLU A 434 3.66 -7.57 14.48
C GLU A 434 4.01 -6.57 13.36
N LYS A 435 3.16 -5.56 13.15
CA LYS A 435 3.33 -4.58 12.06
C LYS A 435 4.63 -3.79 12.14
N ASN A 436 5.03 -3.39 13.34
CA ASN A 436 6.26 -2.63 13.54
C ASN A 436 7.52 -3.45 13.18
N ALA A 437 7.52 -4.75 13.46
CA ALA A 437 8.61 -5.63 13.09
C ALA A 437 8.64 -5.93 11.58
N ALA A 438 7.47 -6.04 10.95
CA ALA A 438 7.35 -6.32 9.52
C ALA A 438 7.79 -5.14 8.63
N ALA A 439 7.59 -3.91 9.09
CA ALA A 439 7.90 -2.72 8.31
C ALA A 439 9.39 -2.39 8.25
N LYS A 440 10.26 -3.02 9.07
CA LYS A 440 11.67 -2.62 9.23
C LYS A 440 11.83 -1.10 9.28
N LEU A 441 10.88 -0.44 9.96
CA LEU A 441 10.88 1.02 10.06
C LEU A 441 12.19 1.44 10.71
N PRO A 442 12.96 2.37 10.13
CA PRO A 442 14.06 2.97 10.85
C PRO A 442 13.48 3.57 12.14
N ASP A 443 14.15 3.34 13.26
CA ASP A 443 13.81 3.99 14.54
C ASP A 443 13.82 5.50 14.30
N LEU A 444 12.66 6.05 14.01
CA LEU A 444 12.43 7.49 13.94
C LEU A 444 12.09 7.93 15.35
N SER A 445 13.11 7.87 16.23
CA SER A 445 13.10 8.47 17.56
C SER A 445 13.20 10.00 17.49
#